data_220f8da0173c0dd2b397ab052c94e772
#
_entry.id   220f8da0173c0dd2b397ab052c94e772
#
_cell.length_a   1.000
_cell.length_b   1.000
_cell.length_c   1.000
_cell.angle_alpha   90.00
_cell.angle_beta   90.00
_cell.angle_gamma   90.00
#
_symmetry.space_group_name_H-M   'P 1'
#
loop_
_entity.id
_entity.type
_entity.pdbx_description
1 polymer ?
#
loop_
_entity_poly.entity_id
_entity_poly.type
_entity_poly.pdbx_seq_one_letter_code
_entity_poly.pdbx_strand_id
1 'polypeptide(L)'
;MYTIITNKLAKGKKGALVAILKGVDADKIIDLLKTIKERKRHAVKEITLDMSPTMVKIAKKSLPKAIIVTDRFHVQQLAYDAVQEMRINYRWQAIEQENKEMELAKSVKKKYVPEILENGDTLKQLLARSRYILFKRKSKWTPSQHRRAELLFRYYPDLETAYDLSMKLGEIYHTVKDKAVGLTRMARWYDQVDRSGFDSFGTVSRSIQHNYQYILNFFENRNTNASAESFNAKIKAFRSQFRGVRDIPFFLFRLSKIYA
;
A
#
# COMPACT_ATOMS: atom_id res chain seq x y z
N MET A 1 19.93 0.87 3.82
CA MET A 1 18.70 1.65 3.64
C MET A 1 19.05 3.14 3.70
N TYR A 2 18.34 4.01 2.96
CA TYR A 2 18.52 5.46 2.95
C TYR A 2 17.18 6.14 3.10
N THR A 3 17.12 7.21 3.88
CA THR A 3 15.98 8.13 3.94
C THR A 3 16.20 9.26 2.94
N ILE A 4 15.23 9.49 2.07
CA ILE A 4 15.28 10.52 1.03
C ILE A 4 14.14 11.50 1.27
N ILE A 5 14.50 12.77 1.37
CA ILE A 5 13.53 13.86 1.54
C ILE A 5 13.48 14.65 0.24
N THR A 6 12.29 14.81 -0.31
CA THR A 6 12.07 15.42 -1.62
C THR A 6 11.16 16.63 -1.55
N ASN A 7 11.41 17.60 -2.44
CA ASN A 7 10.52 18.72 -2.69
C ASN A 7 9.60 18.39 -3.86
N LYS A 8 8.31 18.21 -3.55
CA LYS A 8 7.28 17.88 -4.53
C LYS A 8 7.12 18.94 -5.63
N LEU A 9 7.31 20.23 -5.29
CA LEU A 9 7.12 21.32 -6.24
C LEU A 9 8.16 21.30 -7.37
N ALA A 10 9.34 20.74 -7.13
CA ALA A 10 10.38 20.60 -8.15
C ALA A 10 10.10 19.49 -9.18
N LYS A 11 9.04 18.68 -9.01
CA LYS A 11 8.59 17.66 -9.99
C LYS A 11 9.70 16.72 -10.50
N GLY A 12 10.66 16.35 -9.63
CA GLY A 12 11.78 15.48 -9.96
C GLY A 12 12.83 16.11 -10.88
N LYS A 13 12.91 17.44 -10.93
CA LYS A 13 13.96 18.24 -11.56
C LYS A 13 14.96 18.73 -10.50
N LYS A 14 15.88 19.62 -10.88
CA LYS A 14 16.79 20.29 -9.94
C LYS A 14 15.99 20.93 -8.79
N GLY A 15 16.47 20.78 -7.54
CA GLY A 15 15.76 21.18 -6.34
C GLY A 15 14.72 20.17 -5.83
N ALA A 16 14.60 19.00 -6.47
CA ALA A 16 13.73 17.92 -6.01
C ALA A 16 14.31 17.16 -4.81
N LEU A 17 15.62 17.07 -4.72
CA LEU A 17 16.31 16.41 -3.63
C LEU A 17 16.66 17.41 -2.54
N VAL A 18 16.08 17.25 -1.36
CA VAL A 18 16.35 18.10 -0.19
C VAL A 18 17.43 17.49 0.68
N ALA A 19 17.35 16.19 0.97
CA ALA A 19 18.34 15.48 1.76
C ALA A 19 18.36 13.97 1.45
N ILE A 20 19.54 13.36 1.62
CA ILE A 20 19.71 11.91 1.64
C ILE A 20 20.51 11.57 2.89
N LEU A 21 19.98 10.63 3.68
CA LEU A 21 20.63 10.14 4.89
C LEU A 21 20.74 8.63 4.86
N LYS A 22 21.84 8.10 5.40
CA LYS A 22 22.00 6.67 5.63
C LYS A 22 21.23 6.27 6.89
N GLY A 23 20.32 5.28 6.74
CA GLY A 23 19.49 4.78 7.84
C GLY A 23 18.12 5.45 7.93
N VAL A 24 17.40 5.12 9.01
CA VAL A 24 16.05 5.58 9.36
C VAL A 24 15.96 6.10 10.79
N ASP A 25 17.10 6.37 11.41
CA ASP A 25 17.22 6.87 12.78
C ASP A 25 16.57 8.27 12.86
N ALA A 26 15.55 8.38 13.70
CA ALA A 26 14.76 9.61 13.80
C ALA A 26 15.60 10.80 14.29
N ASP A 27 16.44 10.60 15.30
CA ASP A 27 17.13 11.71 15.95
C ASP A 27 18.25 12.25 15.01
N LYS A 28 18.96 11.38 14.31
CA LYS A 28 19.91 11.79 13.27
C LYS A 28 19.26 12.57 12.11
N ILE A 29 18.08 12.14 11.70
CA ILE A 29 17.33 12.84 10.63
C ILE A 29 16.85 14.21 11.13
N ILE A 30 16.36 14.29 12.37
CA ILE A 30 15.93 15.53 13.00
C ILE A 30 17.10 16.51 13.12
N ASP A 31 18.26 16.07 13.59
CA ASP A 31 19.45 16.89 13.74
C ASP A 31 19.92 17.46 12.39
N LEU A 32 19.97 16.60 11.36
CA LEU A 32 20.28 17.09 10.02
C LEU A 32 19.24 18.12 9.52
N LEU A 33 17.95 17.84 9.66
CA LEU A 33 16.93 18.79 9.22
C LEU A 33 16.98 20.10 9.99
N LYS A 34 17.40 20.11 11.26
CA LYS A 34 17.60 21.29 12.05
C LYS A 34 18.79 22.16 11.60
N THR A 35 19.75 21.62 10.83
CA THR A 35 20.79 22.46 10.19
C THR A 35 20.23 23.40 9.13
N ILE A 36 19.03 23.08 8.57
CA ILE A 36 18.32 23.97 7.65
C ILE A 36 17.77 25.14 8.45
N LYS A 37 18.02 26.37 7.99
CA LYS A 37 17.56 27.60 8.65
C LYS A 37 16.08 27.50 9.02
N GLU A 38 15.73 27.88 10.23
CA GLU A 38 14.38 27.78 10.80
C GLU A 38 13.32 28.41 9.88
N ARG A 39 13.59 29.58 9.33
CA ARG A 39 12.68 30.24 8.38
C ARG A 39 12.30 29.34 7.20
N LYS A 40 13.27 28.57 6.65
CA LYS A 40 13.00 27.65 5.55
C LYS A 40 12.17 26.43 6.00
N ARG A 41 12.43 25.90 7.19
CA ARG A 41 11.66 24.79 7.77
C ARG A 41 10.22 25.22 8.09
N HIS A 42 10.03 26.42 8.60
CA HIS A 42 8.70 26.99 8.89
C HIS A 42 7.92 27.40 7.63
N ALA A 43 8.58 27.51 6.48
CA ALA A 43 7.93 27.77 5.20
C ALA A 43 7.32 26.51 4.58
N VAL A 44 7.66 25.32 5.10
CA VAL A 44 7.04 24.06 4.64
C VAL A 44 5.60 24.01 5.10
N LYS A 45 4.67 24.00 4.18
CA LYS A 45 3.23 23.99 4.45
C LYS A 45 2.70 22.59 4.72
N GLU A 46 3.23 21.61 4.02
CA GLU A 46 2.73 20.24 4.07
C GLU A 46 3.86 19.22 3.88
N ILE A 47 3.74 18.10 4.55
CA ILE A 47 4.59 16.93 4.36
C ILE A 47 3.71 15.68 4.18
N THR A 48 3.95 14.94 3.09
CA THR A 48 3.31 13.66 2.84
C THR A 48 4.25 12.53 3.26
N LEU A 49 3.75 11.59 4.03
CA LEU A 49 4.51 10.44 4.52
C LEU A 49 3.62 9.20 4.68
N ASP A 50 4.23 8.06 4.92
CA ASP A 50 3.52 6.84 5.29
C ASP A 50 3.01 6.90 6.74
N MET A 51 2.38 5.83 7.22
CA MET A 51 1.88 5.74 8.61
C MET A 51 2.96 5.39 9.64
N SER A 52 4.24 5.60 9.33
CA SER A 52 5.34 5.31 10.24
C SER A 52 5.38 6.31 11.40
N PRO A 53 5.30 5.86 12.68
CA PRO A 53 5.42 6.73 13.84
C PRO A 53 6.75 7.50 13.87
N THR A 54 7.83 6.86 13.38
CA THR A 54 9.15 7.47 13.25
C THR A 54 9.12 8.68 12.31
N MET A 55 8.48 8.55 11.14
CA MET A 55 8.39 9.66 10.18
C MET A 55 7.49 10.78 10.71
N VAL A 56 6.43 10.46 11.45
CA VAL A 56 5.60 11.45 12.14
C VAL A 56 6.40 12.21 13.22
N LYS A 57 7.23 11.50 14.02
CA LYS A 57 8.14 12.14 15.01
C LYS A 57 9.10 13.11 14.33
N ILE A 58 9.72 12.70 13.23
CA ILE A 58 10.63 13.53 12.44
C ILE A 58 9.91 14.79 11.92
N ALA A 59 8.76 14.62 11.29
CA ALA A 59 7.97 15.72 10.75
C ALA A 59 7.61 16.76 11.82
N LYS A 60 7.06 16.32 12.96
CA LYS A 60 6.66 17.20 14.08
C LYS A 60 7.84 17.98 14.65
N LYS A 61 9.00 17.32 14.84
CA LYS A 61 10.17 17.95 15.45
C LYS A 61 10.96 18.84 14.51
N SER A 62 10.95 18.56 13.21
CA SER A 62 11.75 19.28 12.22
C SER A 62 10.97 20.33 11.44
N LEU A 63 9.68 20.10 11.21
CA LEU A 63 8.79 20.92 10.37
C LEU A 63 7.50 21.27 11.14
N PRO A 64 7.59 21.98 12.27
CA PRO A 64 6.48 22.11 13.22
C PRO A 64 5.24 22.84 12.68
N LYS A 65 5.39 23.61 11.59
CA LYS A 65 4.29 24.34 10.93
C LYS A 65 3.69 23.56 9.75
N ALA A 66 4.26 22.40 9.39
CA ALA A 66 3.77 21.61 8.28
C ALA A 66 2.57 20.75 8.68
N ILE A 67 1.55 20.75 7.83
CA ILE A 67 0.43 19.80 7.94
C ILE A 67 0.94 18.43 7.51
N ILE A 68 0.76 17.43 8.38
CA ILE A 68 1.12 16.04 8.04
C ILE A 68 -0.05 15.39 7.30
N VAL A 69 0.23 14.81 6.15
CA VAL A 69 -0.73 14.08 5.32
C VAL A 69 -0.25 12.65 5.14
N THR A 70 -1.11 11.67 5.45
CA THR A 70 -0.83 10.27 5.17
C THR A 70 -1.07 9.97 3.69
N ASP A 71 -0.12 9.29 3.06
CA ASP A 71 -0.28 8.86 1.68
C ASP A 71 -1.37 7.80 1.53
N ARG A 72 -2.35 8.11 0.69
CA ARG A 72 -3.49 7.23 0.42
C ARG A 72 -3.10 5.85 -0.12
N PHE A 73 -1.98 5.74 -0.85
CA PHE A 73 -1.53 4.47 -1.39
C PHE A 73 -1.18 3.48 -0.29
N HIS A 74 -0.51 3.95 0.76
CA HIS A 74 -0.20 3.10 1.91
C HIS A 74 -1.47 2.66 2.65
N VAL A 75 -2.45 3.55 2.80
CA VAL A 75 -3.74 3.18 3.41
C VAL A 75 -4.49 2.15 2.57
N GLN A 76 -4.57 2.37 1.25
CA GLN A 76 -5.21 1.41 0.34
C GLN A 76 -4.47 0.07 0.30
N GLN A 77 -3.14 0.09 0.37
CA GLN A 77 -2.32 -1.12 0.38
C GLN A 77 -2.65 -2.02 1.58
N LEU A 78 -2.90 -1.46 2.77
CA LEU A 78 -3.33 -2.26 3.93
C LEU A 78 -4.61 -3.06 3.64
N ALA A 79 -5.60 -2.43 3.00
CA ALA A 79 -6.83 -3.14 2.65
C ALA A 79 -6.60 -4.21 1.58
N TYR A 80 -5.72 -3.96 0.61
CA TYR A 80 -5.32 -4.97 -0.37
C TYR A 80 -4.59 -6.14 0.29
N ASP A 81 -3.70 -5.87 1.22
CA ASP A 81 -2.95 -6.91 1.93
C ASP A 81 -3.89 -7.76 2.78
N ALA A 82 -4.91 -7.18 3.43
CA ALA A 82 -5.93 -7.91 4.15
C ALA A 82 -6.74 -8.87 3.25
N VAL A 83 -7.15 -8.42 2.06
CA VAL A 83 -7.81 -9.30 1.07
C VAL A 83 -6.87 -10.43 0.63
N GLN A 84 -5.59 -10.12 0.41
CA GLN A 84 -4.61 -11.13 0.00
C GLN A 84 -4.31 -12.14 1.10
N GLU A 85 -4.28 -11.72 2.36
CA GLU A 85 -4.14 -12.63 3.51
C GLU A 85 -5.28 -13.64 3.53
N MET A 86 -6.53 -13.20 3.43
CA MET A 86 -7.70 -14.09 3.37
C MET A 86 -7.62 -15.05 2.17
N ARG A 87 -7.28 -14.53 0.97
CA ARG A 87 -7.11 -15.35 -0.23
C ARG A 87 -6.02 -16.41 -0.06
N ILE A 88 -4.91 -16.05 0.58
CA ILE A 88 -3.79 -16.96 0.83
C ILE A 88 -4.21 -18.04 1.81
N ASN A 89 -4.94 -17.71 2.87
CA ASN A 89 -5.45 -18.66 3.86
C ASN A 89 -6.40 -19.70 3.20
N TYR A 90 -7.34 -19.25 2.36
CA TYR A 90 -8.19 -20.17 1.60
C TYR A 90 -7.39 -21.05 0.63
N ARG A 91 -6.33 -20.49 0.01
CA ARG A 91 -5.48 -21.28 -0.86
C ARG A 91 -4.72 -22.37 -0.12
N TRP A 92 -4.24 -22.10 1.08
CA TRP A 92 -3.62 -23.13 1.93
C TRP A 92 -4.62 -24.21 2.32
N GLN A 93 -5.83 -23.85 2.69
CA GLN A 93 -6.89 -24.83 2.98
C GLN A 93 -7.21 -25.71 1.76
N ALA A 94 -7.30 -25.12 0.57
CA ALA A 94 -7.52 -25.89 -0.67
C ALA A 94 -6.35 -26.84 -0.98
N ILE A 95 -5.11 -26.45 -0.71
CA ILE A 95 -3.93 -27.32 -0.86
C ILE A 95 -3.94 -28.45 0.15
N GLU A 96 -4.25 -28.17 1.40
CA GLU A 96 -4.34 -29.21 2.45
C GLU A 96 -5.45 -30.21 2.15
N GLN A 97 -6.59 -29.75 1.68
CA GLN A 97 -7.69 -30.62 1.29
C GLN A 97 -7.26 -31.54 0.13
N GLU A 98 -6.64 -30.99 -0.92
CA GLU A 98 -6.14 -31.78 -2.05
C GLU A 98 -5.10 -32.81 -1.61
N ASN A 99 -4.19 -32.45 -0.70
CA ASN A 99 -3.21 -33.40 -0.16
C ASN A 99 -3.87 -34.57 0.59
N LYS A 100 -4.89 -34.29 1.40
CA LYS A 100 -5.67 -35.34 2.10
C LYS A 100 -6.37 -36.28 1.10
N GLU A 101 -6.96 -35.73 0.05
CA GLU A 101 -7.62 -36.52 -1.01
C GLU A 101 -6.61 -37.38 -1.79
N MET A 102 -5.41 -36.86 -2.06
CA MET A 102 -4.31 -37.62 -2.67
C MET A 102 -3.85 -38.79 -1.81
N GLU A 103 -3.72 -38.59 -0.49
CA GLU A 103 -3.34 -39.64 0.45
C GLU A 103 -4.43 -40.71 0.54
N LEU A 104 -5.71 -40.31 0.60
CA LEU A 104 -6.83 -41.23 0.58
C LEU A 104 -6.85 -42.07 -0.73
N ALA A 105 -6.65 -41.43 -1.88
CA ALA A 105 -6.58 -42.15 -3.16
C ALA A 105 -5.44 -43.17 -3.18
N LYS A 106 -4.26 -42.83 -2.62
CA LYS A 106 -3.14 -43.75 -2.48
C LYS A 106 -3.46 -44.95 -1.58
N SER A 107 -4.13 -44.73 -0.45
CA SER A 107 -4.49 -45.80 0.50
C SER A 107 -5.40 -46.87 -0.13
N VAL A 108 -6.29 -46.45 -1.04
CA VAL A 108 -7.18 -47.34 -1.78
C VAL A 108 -6.63 -47.74 -3.16
N LYS A 109 -5.35 -47.48 -3.45
CA LYS A 109 -4.67 -47.79 -4.70
C LYS A 109 -5.36 -47.21 -5.96
N LYS A 110 -6.02 -46.06 -5.80
CA LYS A 110 -6.64 -45.32 -6.91
C LYS A 110 -5.79 -44.13 -7.32
N LYS A 111 -5.88 -43.76 -8.61
CA LYS A 111 -5.25 -42.52 -9.10
C LYS A 111 -6.10 -41.33 -8.65
N TYR A 112 -5.46 -40.35 -8.03
CA TYR A 112 -6.12 -39.08 -7.72
C TYR A 112 -6.41 -38.30 -9.01
N VAL A 113 -7.64 -37.76 -9.09
CA VAL A 113 -8.07 -36.87 -10.18
C VAL A 113 -8.64 -35.61 -9.50
N PRO A 114 -8.01 -34.44 -9.69
CA PRO A 114 -8.51 -33.21 -9.10
C PRO A 114 -9.85 -32.81 -9.71
N GLU A 115 -10.71 -32.21 -8.90
CA GLU A 115 -11.92 -31.56 -9.39
C GLU A 115 -11.56 -30.34 -10.24
N ILE A 116 -12.08 -30.27 -11.46
CA ILE A 116 -11.88 -29.18 -12.40
C ILE A 116 -13.14 -28.33 -12.47
N LEU A 117 -12.99 -27.04 -12.22
CA LEU A 117 -14.06 -26.07 -12.24
C LEU A 117 -14.44 -25.67 -13.70
N GLU A 118 -15.60 -25.02 -13.86
CA GLU A 118 -16.15 -24.56 -15.15
C GLU A 118 -15.16 -23.77 -16.01
N ASN A 119 -14.18 -23.10 -15.40
CA ASN A 119 -13.15 -22.30 -16.07
C ASN A 119 -11.84 -23.08 -16.34
N GLY A 120 -11.80 -24.37 -16.07
CA GLY A 120 -10.62 -25.24 -16.24
C GLY A 120 -9.58 -25.15 -15.12
N ASP A 121 -9.84 -24.40 -14.04
CA ASP A 121 -8.96 -24.34 -12.87
C ASP A 121 -9.38 -25.38 -11.80
N THR A 122 -8.43 -25.84 -10.98
CA THR A 122 -8.73 -26.41 -9.66
C THR A 122 -8.96 -25.29 -8.65
N LEU A 123 -9.54 -25.56 -7.47
CA LEU A 123 -9.75 -24.53 -6.42
C LEU A 123 -8.46 -23.80 -6.05
N LYS A 124 -7.35 -24.51 -5.84
CA LYS A 124 -6.04 -23.88 -5.56
C LYS A 124 -5.53 -23.01 -6.71
N GLN A 125 -5.83 -23.37 -7.96
CA GLN A 125 -5.45 -22.61 -9.15
C GLN A 125 -6.34 -21.37 -9.29
N LEU A 126 -7.64 -21.48 -9.05
CA LEU A 126 -8.58 -20.37 -9.02
C LEU A 126 -8.10 -19.30 -8.04
N LEU A 127 -7.79 -19.70 -6.80
CA LEU A 127 -7.29 -18.80 -5.77
C LEU A 127 -5.93 -18.18 -6.15
N ALA A 128 -5.00 -18.95 -6.72
CA ALA A 128 -3.70 -18.44 -7.15
C ALA A 128 -3.82 -17.39 -8.27
N ARG A 129 -4.63 -17.70 -9.29
CA ARG A 129 -4.81 -16.87 -10.50
C ARG A 129 -5.69 -15.64 -10.26
N SER A 130 -6.44 -15.62 -9.15
CA SER A 130 -7.30 -14.50 -8.76
C SER A 130 -6.56 -13.35 -8.07
N ARG A 131 -5.27 -13.49 -7.76
CA ARG A 131 -4.49 -12.48 -7.02
C ARG A 131 -4.68 -11.07 -7.57
N TYR A 132 -4.51 -10.87 -8.87
CA TYR A 132 -4.48 -9.54 -9.47
C TYR A 132 -5.86 -8.94 -9.73
N ILE A 133 -6.90 -9.75 -9.88
CA ILE A 133 -8.27 -9.24 -10.05
C ILE A 133 -8.77 -8.57 -8.78
N LEU A 134 -8.34 -9.03 -7.60
CA LEU A 134 -8.72 -8.49 -6.30
C LEU A 134 -8.12 -7.09 -6.00
N PHE A 135 -7.17 -6.61 -6.80
CA PHE A 135 -6.64 -5.25 -6.75
C PHE A 135 -7.31 -4.29 -7.74
N LYS A 136 -8.17 -4.80 -8.62
CA LYS A 136 -8.80 -4.02 -9.67
C LYS A 136 -10.28 -3.79 -9.39
N ARG A 137 -10.78 -2.62 -9.74
CA ARG A 137 -12.23 -2.36 -9.77
C ARG A 137 -12.92 -3.26 -10.78
N LYS A 138 -14.13 -3.73 -10.48
CA LYS A 138 -14.98 -4.57 -11.36
C LYS A 138 -15.06 -4.01 -12.79
N SER A 139 -15.19 -2.67 -12.91
CA SER A 139 -15.26 -1.97 -14.21
C SER A 139 -13.99 -2.06 -15.08
N LYS A 140 -12.87 -2.52 -14.52
CA LYS A 140 -11.60 -2.68 -15.24
C LYS A 140 -11.23 -4.14 -15.50
N TRP A 141 -12.11 -5.08 -15.19
CA TRP A 141 -11.89 -6.48 -15.48
C TRP A 141 -12.15 -6.78 -16.94
N THR A 142 -11.34 -7.67 -17.50
CA THR A 142 -11.63 -8.28 -18.80
C THR A 142 -12.76 -9.30 -18.65
N PRO A 143 -13.42 -9.71 -19.75
CA PRO A 143 -14.47 -10.74 -19.68
C PRO A 143 -14.03 -12.05 -19.00
N SER A 144 -12.78 -12.48 -19.23
CA SER A 144 -12.23 -13.67 -18.55
C SER A 144 -11.98 -13.44 -17.07
N GLN A 145 -11.61 -12.21 -16.66
CA GLN A 145 -11.47 -11.84 -15.25
C GLN A 145 -12.83 -11.77 -14.53
N HIS A 146 -13.87 -11.30 -15.21
CA HIS A 146 -15.25 -11.34 -14.68
C HIS A 146 -15.68 -12.77 -14.38
N ARG A 147 -15.61 -13.67 -15.35
CA ARG A 147 -15.96 -15.09 -15.15
C ARG A 147 -15.18 -15.74 -14.00
N ARG A 148 -13.88 -15.44 -13.90
CA ARG A 148 -13.05 -15.97 -12.80
C ARG A 148 -13.44 -15.37 -11.45
N ALA A 149 -13.78 -14.09 -11.37
CA ALA A 149 -14.21 -13.44 -10.15
C ALA A 149 -15.58 -13.97 -9.68
N GLU A 150 -16.54 -14.15 -10.58
CA GLU A 150 -17.84 -14.75 -10.30
C GLU A 150 -17.68 -16.16 -9.70
N LEU A 151 -16.82 -16.96 -10.29
CA LEU A 151 -16.54 -18.30 -9.79
C LEU A 151 -15.85 -18.24 -8.41
N LEU A 152 -14.85 -17.35 -8.26
CA LEU A 152 -14.16 -17.16 -6.97
C LEU A 152 -15.14 -16.78 -5.86
N PHE A 153 -16.02 -15.83 -6.11
CA PHE A 153 -16.96 -15.31 -5.10
C PHE A 153 -18.11 -16.30 -4.80
N ARG A 154 -18.46 -17.15 -5.77
CA ARG A 154 -19.40 -18.26 -5.54
C ARG A 154 -18.83 -19.28 -4.54
N TYR A 155 -17.55 -19.63 -4.65
CA TYR A 155 -16.90 -20.57 -3.73
C TYR A 155 -16.44 -19.94 -2.43
N TYR A 156 -16.13 -18.63 -2.45
CA TYR A 156 -15.58 -17.86 -1.31
C TYR A 156 -16.30 -16.52 -1.15
N PRO A 157 -17.56 -16.51 -0.62
CA PRO A 157 -18.34 -15.27 -0.43
C PRO A 157 -17.64 -14.24 0.48
N ASP A 158 -16.87 -14.73 1.44
CA ASP A 158 -16.08 -13.85 2.33
C ASP A 158 -15.03 -13.05 1.56
N LEU A 159 -14.45 -13.62 0.48
CA LEU A 159 -13.53 -12.87 -0.40
C LEU A 159 -14.25 -11.78 -1.20
N GLU A 160 -15.52 -11.97 -1.55
CA GLU A 160 -16.31 -10.89 -2.16
C GLU A 160 -16.54 -9.76 -1.17
N THR A 161 -16.96 -10.09 0.06
CA THR A 161 -17.15 -9.10 1.13
C THR A 161 -15.86 -8.33 1.42
N ALA A 162 -14.74 -9.04 1.56
CA ALA A 162 -13.42 -8.44 1.76
C ALA A 162 -12.98 -7.54 0.59
N TYR A 163 -13.20 -8.01 -0.64
CA TYR A 163 -12.95 -7.22 -1.85
C TYR A 163 -13.79 -5.93 -1.86
N ASP A 164 -15.08 -6.02 -1.54
CA ASP A 164 -15.97 -4.86 -1.51
C ASP A 164 -15.57 -3.86 -0.43
N LEU A 165 -15.15 -4.31 0.77
CA LEU A 165 -14.58 -3.45 1.81
C LEU A 165 -13.33 -2.69 1.31
N SER A 166 -12.43 -3.39 0.63
CA SER A 166 -11.23 -2.79 0.05
C SER A 166 -11.55 -1.76 -1.05
N MET A 167 -12.51 -2.07 -1.93
CA MET A 167 -12.93 -1.15 -3.00
C MET A 167 -13.65 0.07 -2.45
N LYS A 168 -14.51 -0.07 -1.43
CA LYS A 168 -15.20 1.05 -0.75
C LYS A 168 -14.20 2.03 -0.12
N LEU A 169 -13.14 1.52 0.53
CA LEU A 169 -12.08 2.38 1.06
C LEU A 169 -11.45 3.21 -0.05
N GLY A 170 -11.09 2.59 -1.18
CA GLY A 170 -10.55 3.29 -2.35
C GLY A 170 -11.53 4.30 -2.96
N GLU A 171 -12.83 4.01 -2.92
CA GLU A 171 -13.88 4.92 -3.40
C GLU A 171 -13.98 6.17 -2.53
N ILE A 172 -13.90 6.04 -1.20
CA ILE A 172 -13.87 7.20 -0.28
C ILE A 172 -12.75 8.15 -0.69
N TYR A 173 -11.53 7.64 -0.88
CA TYR A 173 -10.40 8.46 -1.32
C TYR A 173 -10.57 9.05 -2.71
N HIS A 174 -11.33 8.41 -3.58
CA HIS A 174 -11.53 8.89 -4.95
C HIS A 174 -12.60 9.99 -5.03
N THR A 175 -13.70 9.83 -4.33
CA THR A 175 -14.91 10.66 -4.49
C THR A 175 -15.00 11.82 -3.50
N VAL A 176 -14.46 11.67 -2.29
CA VAL A 176 -14.59 12.67 -1.23
C VAL A 176 -13.59 13.81 -1.42
N LYS A 177 -14.08 15.04 -1.24
CA LYS A 177 -13.30 16.29 -1.35
C LYS A 177 -13.40 17.17 -0.10
N ASP A 178 -14.14 16.74 0.88
CA ASP A 178 -14.37 17.45 2.14
C ASP A 178 -14.00 16.57 3.33
N LYS A 179 -13.35 17.16 4.33
CA LYS A 179 -12.83 16.45 5.49
C LYS A 179 -13.94 15.89 6.39
N ALA A 180 -15.03 16.63 6.59
CA ALA A 180 -16.15 16.19 7.42
C ALA A 180 -16.92 15.04 6.76
N VAL A 181 -17.13 15.13 5.43
CA VAL A 181 -17.69 14.04 4.64
C VAL A 181 -16.77 12.83 4.67
N GLY A 182 -15.45 13.06 4.59
CA GLY A 182 -14.42 12.01 4.71
C GLY A 182 -14.54 11.27 6.03
N LEU A 183 -14.61 12.00 7.14
CA LEU A 183 -14.77 11.44 8.49
C LEU A 183 -16.03 10.56 8.58
N THR A 184 -17.17 11.07 8.11
CA THR A 184 -18.44 10.35 8.14
C THR A 184 -18.41 9.06 7.32
N ARG A 185 -17.81 9.09 6.10
CA ARG A 185 -17.72 7.90 5.24
C ARG A 185 -16.73 6.88 5.81
N MET A 186 -15.65 7.33 6.41
CA MET A 186 -14.69 6.46 7.11
C MET A 186 -15.35 5.78 8.31
N ALA A 187 -16.13 6.51 9.14
CA ALA A 187 -16.86 5.93 10.24
C ALA A 187 -17.81 4.81 9.79
N ARG A 188 -18.59 5.05 8.72
CA ARG A 188 -19.44 4.01 8.12
C ARG A 188 -18.67 2.81 7.60
N TRP A 189 -17.47 3.03 7.08
CA TRP A 189 -16.59 1.95 6.63
C TRP A 189 -16.09 1.13 7.84
N TYR A 190 -15.73 1.76 8.95
CA TYR A 190 -15.37 1.06 10.19
C TYR A 190 -16.52 0.17 10.69
N ASP A 191 -17.75 0.68 10.72
CA ASP A 191 -18.92 -0.12 11.09
C ASP A 191 -19.10 -1.37 10.19
N GLN A 192 -18.79 -1.23 8.87
CA GLN A 192 -18.86 -2.36 7.95
C GLN A 192 -17.75 -3.38 8.20
N VAL A 193 -16.55 -2.92 8.52
CA VAL A 193 -15.43 -3.79 8.91
C VAL A 193 -15.78 -4.55 10.17
N ASP A 194 -16.27 -3.87 11.21
CA ASP A 194 -16.63 -4.52 12.49
C ASP A 194 -17.72 -5.57 12.30
N ARG A 195 -18.74 -5.28 11.50
CA ARG A 195 -19.81 -6.25 11.18
C ARG A 195 -19.34 -7.44 10.34
N SER A 196 -18.26 -7.30 9.57
CA SER A 196 -17.72 -8.41 8.77
C SER A 196 -17.03 -9.49 9.61
N GLY A 197 -16.55 -9.13 10.80
CA GLY A 197 -15.81 -10.03 11.69
C GLY A 197 -14.44 -10.47 11.16
N PHE A 198 -13.91 -9.84 10.12
CA PHE A 198 -12.62 -10.22 9.54
C PHE A 198 -11.44 -9.63 10.33
N ASP A 199 -10.66 -10.48 10.99
CA ASP A 199 -9.51 -10.07 11.82
C ASP A 199 -8.49 -9.24 11.04
N SER A 200 -8.20 -9.63 9.79
CA SER A 200 -7.30 -8.89 8.91
C SER A 200 -7.77 -7.45 8.68
N PHE A 201 -9.06 -7.24 8.41
CA PHE A 201 -9.65 -5.91 8.26
C PHE A 201 -9.80 -5.16 9.58
N GLY A 202 -10.05 -5.86 10.69
CA GLY A 202 -10.02 -5.27 12.03
C GLY A 202 -8.66 -4.61 12.35
N THR A 203 -7.56 -5.27 11.95
CA THR A 203 -6.20 -4.72 12.08
C THR A 203 -5.99 -3.48 11.21
N VAL A 204 -6.50 -3.49 9.97
CA VAL A 204 -6.48 -2.32 9.07
C VAL A 204 -7.28 -1.16 9.67
N SER A 205 -8.49 -1.42 10.15
CA SER A 205 -9.37 -0.43 10.78
C SER A 205 -8.67 0.26 11.95
N ARG A 206 -8.08 -0.50 12.88
CA ARG A 206 -7.31 0.06 14.01
C ARG A 206 -6.14 0.92 13.56
N SER A 207 -5.39 0.49 12.54
CA SER A 207 -4.27 1.25 12.00
C SER A 207 -4.70 2.58 11.39
N ILE A 208 -5.82 2.60 10.68
CA ILE A 208 -6.41 3.80 10.08
C ILE A 208 -6.95 4.72 11.18
N GLN A 209 -7.67 4.19 12.18
CA GLN A 209 -8.18 4.95 13.31
C GLN A 209 -7.07 5.62 14.12
N HIS A 210 -5.95 4.92 14.35
CA HIS A 210 -4.80 5.51 15.04
C HIS A 210 -4.21 6.71 14.30
N ASN A 211 -4.27 6.72 12.97
CA ASN A 211 -3.69 7.76 12.12
C ASN A 211 -4.75 8.69 11.50
N TYR A 212 -5.99 8.67 11.99
CA TYR A 212 -7.14 9.31 11.32
C TYR A 212 -6.94 10.79 11.00
N GLN A 213 -6.32 11.55 11.91
CA GLN A 213 -6.09 12.99 11.72
C GLN A 213 -5.24 13.27 10.48
N TYR A 214 -4.13 12.53 10.30
CA TYR A 214 -3.25 12.69 9.15
C TYR A 214 -3.86 12.17 7.87
N ILE A 215 -4.70 11.14 7.98
CA ILE A 215 -5.46 10.56 6.86
C ILE A 215 -6.53 11.55 6.38
N LEU A 216 -7.27 12.18 7.30
CA LEU A 216 -8.30 13.16 6.95
C LEU A 216 -7.73 14.43 6.31
N ASN A 217 -6.48 14.81 6.61
CA ASN A 217 -5.83 15.94 5.96
C ASN A 217 -5.65 15.75 4.45
N PHE A 218 -5.64 14.50 3.96
CA PHE A 218 -5.64 14.22 2.53
C PHE A 218 -6.85 14.83 1.78
N PHE A 219 -8.02 14.87 2.41
CA PHE A 219 -9.25 15.34 1.75
C PHE A 219 -9.27 16.86 1.50
N GLU A 220 -8.45 17.63 2.19
CA GLU A 220 -8.33 19.08 1.97
C GLU A 220 -7.56 19.38 0.68
N ASN A 221 -6.36 18.82 0.51
CA ASN A 221 -5.45 19.16 -0.58
C ASN A 221 -5.22 18.03 -1.58
N ARG A 222 -5.67 16.81 -1.28
CA ARG A 222 -5.52 15.58 -2.08
C ARG A 222 -4.07 15.26 -2.46
N ASN A 223 -3.14 15.67 -1.64
CA ASN A 223 -1.72 15.45 -1.88
C ASN A 223 -1.33 13.99 -1.64
N THR A 224 -0.52 13.45 -2.56
CA THR A 224 -0.02 12.07 -2.51
C THR A 224 1.50 12.06 -2.56
N ASN A 225 2.09 10.92 -2.23
CA ASN A 225 3.53 10.69 -2.32
C ASN A 225 4.00 10.31 -3.75
N ALA A 226 3.11 10.39 -4.74
CA ALA A 226 3.41 10.01 -6.13
C ALA A 226 4.66 10.69 -6.70
N SER A 227 4.96 11.94 -6.26
CA SER A 227 6.19 12.63 -6.64
C SER A 227 7.44 11.95 -6.07
N ALA A 228 7.41 11.50 -4.82
CA ALA A 228 8.51 10.76 -4.20
C ALA A 228 8.68 9.36 -4.81
N GLU A 229 7.58 8.67 -5.11
CA GLU A 229 7.61 7.39 -5.81
C GLU A 229 8.21 7.51 -7.21
N SER A 230 7.77 8.52 -7.98
CA SER A 230 8.35 8.84 -9.29
C SER A 230 9.85 9.16 -9.17
N PHE A 231 10.25 9.91 -8.14
CA PHE A 231 11.65 10.21 -7.89
C PHE A 231 12.45 8.96 -7.51
N ASN A 232 11.91 8.08 -6.68
CA ASN A 232 12.51 6.78 -6.36
C ASN A 232 12.68 5.90 -7.62
N ALA A 233 11.70 5.92 -8.53
CA ALA A 233 11.83 5.22 -9.82
C ALA A 233 12.97 5.80 -10.67
N LYS A 234 13.15 7.13 -10.71
CA LYS A 234 14.30 7.78 -11.38
C LYS A 234 15.64 7.37 -10.76
N ILE A 235 15.72 7.31 -9.42
CA ILE A 235 16.93 6.84 -8.73
C ILE A 235 17.23 5.39 -9.10
N LYS A 236 16.22 4.51 -9.14
CA LYS A 236 16.37 3.11 -9.55
C LYS A 236 16.85 3.00 -11.00
N ALA A 237 16.24 3.76 -11.92
CA ALA A 237 16.65 3.80 -13.32
C ALA A 237 18.09 4.33 -13.48
N PHE A 238 18.46 5.39 -12.78
CA PHE A 238 19.82 5.90 -12.77
C PHE A 238 20.83 4.87 -12.25
N ARG A 239 20.47 4.16 -11.16
CA ARG A 239 21.29 3.08 -10.62
C ARG A 239 21.49 1.93 -11.62
N SER A 240 20.47 1.57 -12.39
CA SER A 240 20.53 0.46 -13.34
C SER A 240 21.51 0.74 -14.50
N GLN A 241 21.70 2.01 -14.89
CA GLN A 241 22.66 2.41 -15.93
C GLN A 241 24.11 2.09 -15.56
N PHE A 242 24.42 1.98 -14.27
CA PHE A 242 25.77 1.65 -13.78
C PHE A 242 25.99 0.15 -13.57
N ARG A 243 25.07 -0.72 -13.99
CA ARG A 243 25.14 -2.19 -13.78
C ARG A 243 25.42 -2.58 -12.32
N GLY A 244 24.92 -1.78 -11.38
CA GLY A 244 25.22 -1.85 -9.96
C GLY A 244 26.12 -0.69 -9.50
N VAL A 245 26.05 -0.41 -8.19
CA VAL A 245 26.82 0.70 -7.59
C VAL A 245 27.82 0.10 -6.64
N ARG A 246 29.12 0.16 -6.98
CA ARG A 246 30.23 -0.22 -6.10
C ARG A 246 30.56 0.90 -5.13
N ASP A 247 30.67 2.13 -5.65
CA ASP A 247 30.93 3.35 -4.87
C ASP A 247 29.63 4.09 -4.58
N ILE A 248 29.07 3.83 -3.40
CA ILE A 248 27.82 4.46 -2.93
C ILE A 248 28.00 5.98 -2.70
N PRO A 249 29.06 6.47 -2.02
CA PRO A 249 29.32 7.90 -1.86
C PRO A 249 29.35 8.66 -3.20
N PHE A 250 30.05 8.16 -4.20
CA PHE A 250 30.10 8.76 -5.52
C PHE A 250 28.72 8.76 -6.20
N PHE A 251 27.97 7.67 -6.10
CA PHE A 251 26.60 7.60 -6.63
C PHE A 251 25.70 8.67 -6.00
N LEU A 252 25.74 8.81 -4.67
CA LEU A 252 24.94 9.81 -3.94
C LEU A 252 25.38 11.24 -4.29
N PHE A 253 26.68 11.46 -4.46
CA PHE A 253 27.21 12.74 -4.95
C PHE A 253 26.66 13.08 -6.34
N ARG A 254 26.64 12.13 -7.27
CA ARG A 254 26.06 12.33 -8.61
C ARG A 254 24.57 12.65 -8.53
N LEU A 255 23.80 11.93 -7.71
CA LEU A 255 22.39 12.24 -7.47
C LEU A 255 22.19 13.65 -6.94
N SER A 256 23.00 14.09 -5.99
CA SER A 256 22.90 15.45 -5.45
C SER A 256 23.20 16.50 -6.51
N LYS A 257 24.18 16.28 -7.39
CA LYS A 257 24.48 17.22 -8.49
C LYS A 257 23.37 17.35 -9.52
N ILE A 258 22.61 16.27 -9.74
CA ILE A 258 21.52 16.27 -10.74
C ILE A 258 20.23 16.86 -10.17
N TYR A 259 19.93 16.59 -8.90
CA TYR A 259 18.59 16.79 -8.35
C TYR A 259 18.51 17.74 -7.14
N ALA A 260 19.63 18.13 -6.52
CA ALA A 260 19.65 19.11 -5.42
C ALA A 260 19.68 20.57 -5.89
#